data_3083a158ec6ebfa242491979c3d0caad
#
_entry.id   3083a158ec6ebfa242491979c3d0caad
#
_cell.length_a   1.000
_cell.length_b   1.000
_cell.length_c   1.000
_cell.angle_alpha   90.00
_cell.angle_beta   90.00
_cell.angle_gamma   90.00
#
_symmetry.space_group_name_H-M   'P 1'
#
loop_
_entity.id
_entity.type
_entity.pdbx_description
1 polymer ?
#
loop_
_entity_poly.entity_id
_entity_poly.type
_entity_poly.pdbx_seq_one_letter_code
_entity_poly.pdbx_strand_id
1 'polypeptide(L)'
;MAKIAIVGAGQAGLHLGIGLLAGGHQVTMVSNRTGAEIAAGFVTSSQSMYGMALGFERELGIDYWQDGAPQYRAAQMRAADSEGHVGLFWQGDMEEPGQSIDQRIKMPRWMDRFEELGGDLIIADADMAMLERLAGSHDLLIVASGKGEIGRLFERNPARSPFTQPQRVLALTYVHRFRPRPGKPAICININPGIGEFVSFPGLTLDGPCEIFTIEAIPGGPMDCWDEVRTAQDHLAVSERLLRDFFPIEAERIEGHLELTDDKAVLRGRITPTTRHPVATLPSGALAFGIADAVCVNDPITGQGSNNAAKCAKVYLDAILAHDGPFDAQWMNATFETYWDYARYVVDYTNMTLTPPPPHMMQILKAAETDPTLARLMANSFNDPKAIAPWYYDPVEADRFLSERTQAA
;
A
#
# COMPACT_ATOMS: atom_id res chain seq x y z
N MET A 1 24.31 -20.74 -1.67
CA MET A 1 24.65 -19.30 -1.77
C MET A 1 24.51 -18.91 -3.22
N ALA A 2 23.60 -18.01 -3.54
CA ALA A 2 23.34 -17.51 -4.90
C ALA A 2 23.72 -16.04 -5.02
N LYS A 3 23.96 -15.59 -6.25
CA LYS A 3 24.21 -14.20 -6.61
C LYS A 3 22.93 -13.63 -7.22
N ILE A 4 22.32 -12.65 -6.58
CA ILE A 4 20.98 -12.16 -6.90
C ILE A 4 21.03 -10.67 -7.22
N ALA A 5 20.44 -10.26 -8.35
CA ALA A 5 20.26 -8.87 -8.71
C ALA A 5 18.81 -8.42 -8.44
N ILE A 6 18.64 -7.25 -7.83
CA ILE A 6 17.32 -6.64 -7.58
C ILE A 6 17.30 -5.24 -8.20
N VAL A 7 16.35 -4.98 -9.08
CA VAL A 7 16.15 -3.67 -9.71
C VAL A 7 14.96 -2.96 -9.06
N GLY A 8 15.26 -1.96 -8.24
CA GLY A 8 14.31 -1.15 -7.49
C GLY A 8 14.53 -1.23 -5.97
N ALA A 9 14.96 -0.11 -5.37
CA ALA A 9 15.25 0.06 -3.94
C ALA A 9 14.05 0.69 -3.19
N GLY A 10 12.85 0.15 -3.43
CA GLY A 10 11.63 0.50 -2.67
C GLY A 10 11.34 -0.50 -1.55
N GLN A 11 10.12 -0.42 -0.97
CA GLN A 11 9.66 -1.27 0.15
C GLN A 11 9.97 -2.76 -0.07
N ALA A 12 9.58 -3.33 -1.20
CA ALA A 12 9.78 -4.75 -1.46
C ALA A 12 11.24 -5.11 -1.79
N GLY A 13 11.91 -4.29 -2.62
CA GLY A 13 13.28 -4.58 -3.04
C GLY A 13 14.27 -4.54 -1.87
N LEU A 14 14.20 -3.51 -1.03
CA LEU A 14 15.07 -3.38 0.14
C LEU A 14 14.75 -4.44 1.19
N HIS A 15 13.47 -4.70 1.47
CA HIS A 15 13.07 -5.75 2.40
C HIS A 15 13.64 -7.11 1.97
N LEU A 16 13.42 -7.49 0.69
CA LEU A 16 13.95 -8.74 0.15
C LEU A 16 15.48 -8.77 0.15
N GLY A 17 16.13 -7.68 -0.31
CA GLY A 17 17.59 -7.61 -0.39
C GLY A 17 18.27 -7.76 0.98
N ILE A 18 17.76 -7.08 2.00
CA ILE A 18 18.25 -7.17 3.40
C ILE A 18 18.07 -8.60 3.92
N GLY A 19 16.89 -9.21 3.70
CA GLY A 19 16.64 -10.59 4.11
C GLY A 19 17.54 -11.60 3.42
N LEU A 20 17.82 -11.44 2.13
CA LEU A 20 18.71 -12.31 1.37
C LEU A 20 20.18 -12.19 1.82
N LEU A 21 20.66 -10.98 2.13
CA LEU A 21 21.99 -10.76 2.71
C LEU A 21 22.12 -11.42 4.08
N ALA A 22 21.11 -11.27 4.94
CA ALA A 22 21.05 -11.96 6.23
C ALA A 22 21.02 -13.49 6.09
N GLY A 23 20.42 -14.01 5.01
CA GLY A 23 20.41 -15.42 4.62
C GLY A 23 21.70 -15.92 3.95
N GLY A 24 22.74 -15.07 3.81
CA GLY A 24 24.05 -15.44 3.26
C GLY A 24 24.15 -15.43 1.74
N HIS A 25 23.21 -14.81 1.02
CA HIS A 25 23.32 -14.61 -0.43
C HIS A 25 24.14 -13.35 -0.74
N GLN A 26 24.66 -13.25 -1.98
CA GLN A 26 25.25 -12.04 -2.51
C GLN A 26 24.15 -11.26 -3.24
N VAL A 27 23.98 -9.98 -2.91
CA VAL A 27 22.91 -9.17 -3.50
C VAL A 27 23.47 -7.88 -4.09
N THR A 28 23.19 -7.67 -5.38
CA THR A 28 23.38 -6.39 -6.07
C THR A 28 22.03 -5.72 -6.24
N MET A 29 21.89 -4.49 -5.79
CA MET A 29 20.67 -3.69 -5.92
C MET A 29 20.89 -2.48 -6.81
N VAL A 30 19.93 -2.21 -7.70
CA VAL A 30 19.95 -1.01 -8.55
C VAL A 30 18.86 -0.05 -8.10
N SER A 31 19.25 1.18 -7.80
CA SER A 31 18.37 2.30 -7.48
C SER A 31 18.65 3.46 -8.43
N ASN A 32 17.61 4.12 -8.91
CA ASN A 32 17.76 5.34 -9.72
C ASN A 32 18.01 6.61 -8.88
N ARG A 33 18.06 6.48 -7.56
CA ARG A 33 18.31 7.60 -6.63
C ARG A 33 19.13 7.13 -5.43
N THR A 34 19.99 7.99 -4.97
CA THR A 34 20.67 7.85 -3.67
C THR A 34 19.66 8.04 -2.52
N GLY A 35 20.03 7.61 -1.31
CA GLY A 35 19.25 7.88 -0.10
C GLY A 35 19.04 9.39 0.12
N ALA A 36 20.05 10.21 -0.13
CA ALA A 36 19.94 11.67 -0.02
C ALA A 36 18.95 12.28 -1.03
N GLU A 37 18.92 11.80 -2.27
CA GLU A 37 17.96 12.24 -3.28
C GLU A 37 16.53 11.77 -2.97
N ILE A 38 16.37 10.60 -2.35
CA ILE A 38 15.07 10.12 -1.86
C ILE A 38 14.59 11.03 -0.72
N ALA A 39 15.45 11.30 0.27
CA ALA A 39 15.13 12.17 1.41
C ALA A 39 14.77 13.60 0.96
N ALA A 40 15.44 14.11 -0.05
CA ALA A 40 15.16 15.43 -0.62
C ALA A 40 14.03 15.45 -1.68
N GLY A 41 13.41 14.31 -1.97
CA GLY A 41 12.38 14.15 -3.01
C GLY A 41 10.96 14.46 -2.53
N PHE A 42 9.99 14.26 -3.42
CA PHE A 42 8.57 14.27 -3.07
C PHE A 42 8.17 13.00 -2.31
N VAL A 43 7.13 13.10 -1.49
CA VAL A 43 6.45 11.91 -0.94
C VAL A 43 5.99 10.99 -2.08
N THR A 44 6.09 9.69 -1.88
CA THR A 44 5.81 8.69 -2.92
C THR A 44 4.68 7.74 -2.57
N SER A 45 4.23 7.75 -1.32
CA SER A 45 3.17 6.87 -0.81
C SER A 45 2.69 7.40 0.55
N SER A 46 1.47 7.05 0.95
CA SER A 46 0.98 7.26 2.32
C SER A 46 1.62 6.34 3.36
N GLN A 47 2.19 5.22 2.91
CA GLN A 47 2.93 4.25 3.73
C GLN A 47 2.18 3.74 4.97
N SER A 48 0.85 3.63 4.89
CA SER A 48 0.06 3.01 5.95
C SER A 48 0.41 1.51 6.03
N MET A 49 1.08 1.10 7.12
CA MET A 49 1.53 -0.27 7.33
C MET A 49 0.78 -0.88 8.52
N TYR A 50 0.38 -2.14 8.40
CA TYR A 50 -0.37 -2.87 9.42
C TYR A 50 0.49 -3.95 10.09
N GLY A 51 0.01 -4.50 11.19
CA GLY A 51 0.75 -5.36 12.10
C GLY A 51 1.52 -6.51 11.44
N MET A 52 0.90 -7.26 10.51
CA MET A 52 1.56 -8.36 9.81
C MET A 52 2.78 -7.88 9.00
N ALA A 53 2.62 -6.84 8.20
CA ALA A 53 3.71 -6.28 7.40
C ALA A 53 4.81 -5.67 8.26
N LEU A 54 4.44 -4.96 9.34
CA LEU A 54 5.38 -4.47 10.34
C LEU A 54 6.09 -5.62 11.08
N GLY A 55 5.42 -6.77 11.26
CA GLY A 55 6.01 -8.00 11.81
C GLY A 55 7.20 -8.47 10.98
N PHE A 56 7.07 -8.47 9.66
CA PHE A 56 8.16 -8.86 8.76
C PHE A 56 9.35 -7.88 8.81
N GLU A 57 9.10 -6.59 9.03
CA GLU A 57 10.16 -5.61 9.25
C GLU A 57 10.89 -5.87 10.58
N ARG A 58 10.14 -6.23 11.66
CA ARG A 58 10.72 -6.61 12.96
C ARG A 58 11.58 -7.86 12.86
N GLU A 59 11.14 -8.89 12.12
CA GLU A 59 11.91 -10.11 11.90
C GLU A 59 13.31 -9.83 11.33
N LEU A 60 13.45 -8.80 10.50
CA LEU A 60 14.72 -8.39 9.90
C LEU A 60 15.46 -7.31 10.71
N GLY A 61 14.88 -6.80 11.81
CA GLY A 61 15.45 -5.73 12.62
C GLY A 61 15.59 -4.40 11.88
N ILE A 62 14.61 -4.08 11.01
CA ILE A 62 14.56 -2.84 10.20
C ILE A 62 13.38 -1.93 10.54
N ASP A 63 12.70 -2.19 11.64
CA ASP A 63 11.58 -1.41 12.18
C ASP A 63 12.03 -0.29 13.14
N TYR A 64 12.98 0.53 12.71
CA TYR A 64 13.66 1.55 13.53
C TYR A 64 12.75 2.57 14.21
N TRP A 65 11.49 2.67 13.82
CA TRP A 65 10.55 3.70 14.31
C TRP A 65 9.44 3.14 15.18
N GLN A 66 9.52 1.89 15.61
CA GLN A 66 8.46 1.21 16.37
C GLN A 66 8.01 2.01 17.59
N ASP A 67 8.96 2.56 18.36
CA ASP A 67 8.69 3.27 19.62
C ASP A 67 8.57 4.79 19.46
N GLY A 68 8.98 5.34 18.31
CA GLY A 68 9.09 6.78 18.10
C GLY A 68 8.05 7.42 17.19
N ALA A 69 7.38 6.63 16.37
CA ALA A 69 6.39 7.13 15.42
C ALA A 69 4.95 7.02 15.94
N PRO A 70 4.05 7.92 15.54
CA PRO A 70 2.64 7.80 15.82
C PRO A 70 2.07 6.47 15.37
N GLN A 71 1.24 5.87 16.21
CA GLN A 71 0.53 4.62 15.92
C GLN A 71 -0.97 4.87 15.93
N TYR A 72 -1.70 4.15 15.08
CA TYR A 72 -3.16 4.06 15.15
C TYR A 72 -3.57 2.64 15.57
N ARG A 73 -4.57 2.56 16.47
CA ARG A 73 -4.99 1.32 17.15
C ARG A 73 -6.46 1.00 16.92
N ALA A 74 -7.10 1.73 16.01
CA ALA A 74 -8.48 1.53 15.62
C ALA A 74 -8.65 1.86 14.12
N ALA A 75 -9.70 1.31 13.53
CA ALA A 75 -10.22 1.75 12.24
C ALA A 75 -11.63 2.28 12.42
N GLN A 76 -11.95 3.38 11.75
CA GLN A 76 -13.27 3.97 11.67
C GLN A 76 -13.72 4.04 10.23
N MET A 77 -14.98 3.74 9.98
CA MET A 77 -15.62 4.02 8.71
C MET A 77 -16.88 4.86 8.94
N ARG A 78 -17.04 5.90 8.14
CA ARG A 78 -18.21 6.75 8.11
C ARG A 78 -18.66 6.92 6.66
N ALA A 79 -19.95 6.71 6.39
CA ALA A 79 -20.57 7.20 5.17
C ALA A 79 -21.49 8.36 5.51
N ALA A 80 -21.23 9.53 4.93
CA ALA A 80 -22.02 10.74 5.14
C ALA A 80 -22.15 11.50 3.82
N ASP A 81 -23.22 12.28 3.67
CA ASP A 81 -23.39 13.20 2.55
C ASP A 81 -22.57 14.51 2.72
N SER A 82 -22.64 15.38 1.72
CA SER A 82 -21.93 16.68 1.75
C SER A 82 -22.50 17.66 2.78
N GLU A 83 -23.66 17.39 3.36
CA GLU A 83 -24.28 18.19 4.44
C GLU A 83 -23.87 17.66 5.82
N GLY A 84 -23.19 16.50 5.89
CA GLY A 84 -22.73 15.85 7.12
C GLY A 84 -23.74 14.91 7.75
N HIS A 85 -24.81 14.54 7.04
CA HIS A 85 -25.75 13.54 7.52
C HIS A 85 -25.12 12.14 7.44
N VAL A 86 -24.92 11.52 8.61
CA VAL A 86 -24.29 10.20 8.72
C VAL A 86 -25.32 9.11 8.49
N GLY A 87 -25.13 8.34 7.42
CA GLY A 87 -25.96 7.16 7.11
C GLY A 87 -25.38 5.84 7.62
N LEU A 88 -24.06 5.80 7.89
CA LEU A 88 -23.33 4.63 8.41
C LEU A 88 -22.14 5.09 9.26
N PHE A 89 -21.94 4.46 10.41
CA PHE A 89 -20.73 4.65 11.21
C PHE A 89 -20.41 3.40 12.03
N TRP A 90 -19.18 2.92 11.92
CA TRP A 90 -18.64 1.94 12.85
C TRP A 90 -17.18 2.27 13.20
N GLN A 91 -16.76 1.78 14.37
CA GLN A 91 -15.38 1.82 14.83
C GLN A 91 -15.01 0.49 15.47
N GLY A 92 -13.85 -0.05 15.13
CA GLY A 92 -13.31 -1.26 15.73
C GLY A 92 -11.86 -1.10 16.17
N ASP A 93 -11.50 -1.79 17.24
CA ASP A 93 -10.11 -1.84 17.72
C ASP A 93 -9.28 -2.77 16.83
N MET A 94 -8.07 -2.35 16.52
CA MET A 94 -7.06 -3.19 15.87
C MET A 94 -6.30 -4.02 16.92
N GLU A 95 -6.01 -5.27 16.62
CA GLU A 95 -5.23 -6.17 17.50
C GLU A 95 -3.78 -5.74 17.56
N GLU A 96 -3.21 -5.40 16.41
CA GLU A 96 -1.88 -4.82 16.30
C GLU A 96 -1.98 -3.39 15.76
N PRO A 97 -1.15 -2.45 16.26
CA PRO A 97 -1.18 -1.08 15.78
C PRO A 97 -0.69 -0.99 14.34
N GLY A 98 -1.29 -0.07 13.59
CA GLY A 98 -0.74 0.40 12.32
C GLY A 98 0.20 1.59 12.55
N GLN A 99 1.08 1.83 11.56
CA GLN A 99 2.06 2.90 11.59
C GLN A 99 2.30 3.41 10.16
N SER A 100 2.59 4.69 10.03
CA SER A 100 2.96 5.29 8.74
C SER A 100 4.27 6.06 8.89
N ILE A 101 5.30 5.62 8.15
CA ILE A 101 6.61 6.27 8.11
C ILE A 101 6.86 6.77 6.69
N ASP A 102 7.15 8.05 6.55
CA ASP A 102 7.50 8.64 5.25
C ASP A 102 8.65 7.86 4.59
N GLN A 103 8.48 7.49 3.34
CA GLN A 103 9.52 6.78 2.58
C GLN A 103 10.82 7.58 2.43
N ARG A 104 10.75 8.91 2.54
CA ARG A 104 11.92 9.80 2.56
C ARG A 104 12.79 9.63 3.81
N ILE A 105 12.25 9.06 4.89
CA ILE A 105 12.99 8.63 6.08
C ILE A 105 13.36 7.16 5.99
N LYS A 106 12.38 6.33 5.62
CA LYS A 106 12.47 4.87 5.72
C LYS A 106 13.44 4.28 4.70
N MET A 107 13.31 4.67 3.43
CA MET A 107 14.12 4.06 2.36
C MET A 107 15.61 4.39 2.49
N PRO A 108 16.04 5.64 2.76
CA PRO A 108 17.45 5.93 2.97
C PRO A 108 18.07 5.09 4.09
N ARG A 109 17.40 4.98 5.25
CA ARG A 109 17.91 4.17 6.36
C ARG A 109 18.01 2.67 6.01
N TRP A 110 17.07 2.16 5.21
CA TRP A 110 17.13 0.79 4.74
C TRP A 110 18.22 0.57 3.68
N MET A 111 18.50 1.57 2.85
CA MET A 111 19.64 1.53 1.92
C MET A 111 20.97 1.47 2.69
N ASP A 112 21.12 2.31 3.74
CA ASP A 112 22.30 2.24 4.63
C ASP A 112 22.43 0.83 5.24
N ARG A 113 21.31 0.27 5.73
CA ARG A 113 21.32 -1.09 6.30
C ARG A 113 21.68 -2.17 5.31
N PHE A 114 21.23 -2.04 4.07
CA PHE A 114 21.59 -2.93 2.98
C PHE A 114 23.11 -2.93 2.73
N GLU A 115 23.72 -1.75 2.66
CA GLU A 115 25.18 -1.59 2.49
C GLU A 115 25.95 -2.06 3.73
N GLU A 116 25.48 -1.76 4.96
CA GLU A 116 26.06 -2.27 6.22
C GLU A 116 26.15 -3.80 6.25
N LEU A 117 25.21 -4.51 5.61
CA LEU A 117 25.21 -5.97 5.48
C LEU A 117 26.08 -6.49 4.33
N GLY A 118 26.76 -5.61 3.59
CA GLY A 118 27.64 -5.96 2.49
C GLY A 118 26.92 -6.09 1.14
N GLY A 119 25.73 -5.52 1.01
CA GLY A 119 25.02 -5.41 -0.28
C GLY A 119 25.72 -4.44 -1.22
N ASP A 120 25.72 -4.76 -2.52
CA ASP A 120 26.26 -3.92 -3.58
C ASP A 120 25.15 -3.03 -4.15
N LEU A 121 25.20 -1.71 -3.84
CA LEU A 121 24.21 -0.73 -4.27
C LEU A 121 24.70 0.09 -5.46
N ILE A 122 24.07 -0.08 -6.61
CA ILE A 122 24.36 0.65 -7.84
C ILE A 122 23.33 1.78 -8.02
N ILE A 123 23.79 3.01 -8.10
CA ILE A 123 22.94 4.17 -8.41
C ILE A 123 22.95 4.42 -9.92
N ALA A 124 21.88 4.03 -10.57
CA ALA A 124 21.72 4.20 -12.03
C ALA A 124 20.24 4.04 -12.44
N ASP A 125 19.86 4.69 -13.52
CA ASP A 125 18.61 4.37 -14.22
C ASP A 125 18.76 3.01 -14.92
N ALA A 126 17.95 2.05 -14.52
CA ALA A 126 17.96 0.74 -15.14
C ALA A 126 17.27 0.78 -16.51
N ASP A 127 17.97 0.27 -17.51
CA ASP A 127 17.47 0.06 -18.88
C ASP A 127 17.55 -1.43 -19.26
N MET A 128 17.08 -1.78 -20.45
CA MET A 128 17.11 -3.15 -20.94
C MET A 128 18.54 -3.71 -21.01
N ALA A 129 19.53 -2.87 -21.40
CA ALA A 129 20.91 -3.30 -21.45
C ALA A 129 21.48 -3.63 -20.08
N MET A 130 21.07 -2.90 -19.03
CA MET A 130 21.42 -3.23 -17.65
C MET A 130 20.78 -4.53 -17.20
N LEU A 131 19.49 -4.75 -17.49
CA LEU A 131 18.82 -6.02 -17.15
C LEU A 131 19.52 -7.21 -17.78
N GLU A 132 19.91 -7.11 -19.04
CA GLU A 132 20.67 -8.15 -19.75
C GLU A 132 22.04 -8.43 -19.10
N ARG A 133 22.79 -7.40 -18.72
CA ARG A 133 24.07 -7.55 -18.00
C ARG A 133 23.88 -8.21 -16.63
N LEU A 134 22.85 -7.80 -15.89
CA LEU A 134 22.55 -8.37 -14.58
C LEU A 134 22.11 -9.84 -14.70
N ALA A 135 21.23 -10.14 -15.64
CA ALA A 135 20.81 -11.52 -15.91
C ALA A 135 21.95 -12.44 -16.34
N GLY A 136 22.92 -11.90 -17.12
CA GLY A 136 24.11 -12.65 -17.56
C GLY A 136 25.18 -12.87 -16.47
N SER A 137 25.10 -12.17 -15.34
CA SER A 137 26.13 -12.19 -14.27
C SER A 137 25.60 -12.62 -12.90
N HIS A 138 24.31 -12.90 -12.76
CA HIS A 138 23.65 -13.32 -11.54
C HIS A 138 22.81 -14.58 -11.78
N ASP A 139 22.57 -15.34 -10.72
CA ASP A 139 21.77 -16.56 -10.77
C ASP A 139 20.27 -16.25 -10.84
N LEU A 140 19.87 -15.08 -10.35
CA LEU A 140 18.47 -14.61 -10.34
C LEU A 140 18.42 -13.10 -10.56
N LEU A 141 17.58 -12.65 -11.49
CA LEU A 141 17.25 -11.23 -11.69
C LEU A 141 15.83 -10.97 -11.21
N ILE A 142 15.68 -10.09 -10.22
CA ILE A 142 14.40 -9.65 -9.67
C ILE A 142 14.13 -8.20 -10.05
N VAL A 143 12.90 -7.92 -10.48
CA VAL A 143 12.43 -6.58 -10.81
C VAL A 143 11.36 -6.15 -9.81
N ALA A 144 11.72 -5.18 -8.98
CA ALA A 144 10.86 -4.57 -7.95
C ALA A 144 10.36 -3.17 -8.37
N SER A 145 10.57 -2.76 -9.61
CA SER A 145 10.11 -1.48 -10.16
C SER A 145 8.88 -1.69 -11.04
N GLY A 146 7.73 -1.17 -10.59
CA GLY A 146 6.47 -1.20 -11.35
C GLY A 146 6.29 -0.03 -12.34
N LYS A 147 7.28 0.87 -12.47
CA LYS A 147 7.18 2.10 -13.27
C LYS A 147 8.05 2.06 -14.53
N GLY A 148 7.72 2.93 -15.50
CA GLY A 148 8.49 3.10 -16.72
C GLY A 148 8.45 1.90 -17.68
N GLU A 149 9.48 1.77 -18.55
CA GLU A 149 9.60 0.68 -19.52
C GLU A 149 9.80 -0.67 -18.84
N ILE A 150 10.55 -0.72 -17.76
CA ILE A 150 10.83 -1.95 -17.01
C ILE A 150 9.54 -2.52 -16.40
N GLY A 151 8.65 -1.67 -15.90
CA GLY A 151 7.33 -2.13 -15.40
C GLY A 151 6.43 -2.73 -16.48
N ARG A 152 6.70 -2.45 -17.77
CA ARG A 152 5.94 -3.00 -18.92
C ARG A 152 6.46 -4.36 -19.40
N LEU A 153 7.59 -4.84 -18.88
CA LEU A 153 8.14 -6.18 -19.20
C LEU A 153 7.15 -7.30 -18.85
N PHE A 154 6.40 -7.10 -17.78
CA PHE A 154 5.50 -8.11 -17.25
C PHE A 154 4.12 -7.96 -17.90
N GLU A 155 3.71 -8.98 -18.66
CA GLU A 155 2.43 -8.98 -19.36
C GLU A 155 1.26 -8.96 -18.39
N ARG A 156 0.24 -8.12 -18.67
CA ARG A 156 -0.98 -8.04 -17.86
C ARG A 156 -1.73 -9.38 -17.91
N ASN A 157 -2.18 -9.84 -16.75
CA ASN A 157 -3.07 -10.99 -16.63
C ASN A 157 -4.54 -10.52 -16.59
N PRO A 158 -5.29 -10.64 -17.71
CA PRO A 158 -6.68 -10.15 -17.78
C PRO A 158 -7.63 -10.86 -16.83
N ALA A 159 -7.37 -12.15 -16.53
CA ALA A 159 -8.20 -12.94 -15.63
C ALA A 159 -8.10 -12.48 -14.16
N ARG A 160 -7.01 -11.77 -13.80
CA ARG A 160 -6.76 -11.24 -12.46
C ARG A 160 -6.80 -9.72 -12.39
N SER A 161 -7.23 -9.06 -13.45
CA SER A 161 -7.24 -7.59 -13.58
C SER A 161 -8.57 -7.12 -14.18
N PRO A 162 -9.61 -6.90 -13.34
CA PRO A 162 -10.94 -6.57 -13.84
C PRO A 162 -11.03 -5.16 -14.45
N PHE A 163 -10.19 -4.23 -13.99
CA PHE A 163 -10.22 -2.84 -14.44
C PHE A 163 -9.19 -2.59 -15.53
N THR A 164 -9.58 -1.82 -16.55
CA THR A 164 -8.70 -1.36 -17.65
C THR A 164 -8.39 0.12 -17.58
N GLN A 165 -9.01 0.82 -16.61
CA GLN A 165 -8.83 2.25 -16.36
C GLN A 165 -8.77 2.51 -14.85
N PRO A 166 -8.17 3.63 -14.42
CA PRO A 166 -8.22 4.06 -13.03
C PRO A 166 -9.66 4.26 -12.55
N GLN A 167 -9.96 3.80 -11.35
CA GLN A 167 -11.26 3.93 -10.71
C GLN A 167 -11.29 5.14 -9.76
N ARG A 168 -10.13 5.66 -9.38
CA ARG A 168 -9.98 6.85 -8.53
C ARG A 168 -8.89 7.79 -9.07
N VAL A 169 -9.05 9.05 -8.71
CA VAL A 169 -8.03 10.09 -8.83
C VAL A 169 -7.55 10.39 -7.43
N LEU A 170 -6.29 10.09 -7.19
CA LEU A 170 -5.65 10.19 -5.89
C LEU A 170 -5.02 11.56 -5.68
N ALA A 171 -5.25 12.15 -4.50
CA ALA A 171 -4.48 13.27 -3.97
C ALA A 171 -4.08 12.98 -2.52
N LEU A 172 -2.79 12.87 -2.27
CA LEU A 172 -2.17 12.61 -0.97
C LEU A 172 -1.53 13.89 -0.44
N THR A 173 -1.71 14.17 0.84
CA THR A 173 -1.16 15.35 1.50
C THR A 173 -0.69 15.01 2.93
N TYR A 174 0.50 15.50 3.31
CA TYR A 174 1.01 15.45 4.68
C TYR A 174 0.88 16.85 5.29
N VAL A 175 0.20 16.95 6.44
CA VAL A 175 -0.17 18.24 7.02
C VAL A 175 0.06 18.34 8.51
N HIS A 176 0.25 19.58 8.96
CA HIS A 176 0.05 20.04 10.31
C HIS A 176 -1.31 20.75 10.49
N ARG A 177 -1.64 21.15 11.72
CA ARG A 177 -2.88 21.87 12.07
C ARG A 177 -4.17 21.12 11.73
N PHE A 178 -4.08 19.80 11.71
CA PHE A 178 -5.23 18.93 11.61
C PHE A 178 -5.44 18.24 12.96
N ARG A 179 -6.41 18.72 13.72
CA ARG A 179 -6.64 18.31 15.11
C ARG A 179 -6.85 16.81 15.23
N PRO A 180 -6.16 16.10 16.13
CA PRO A 180 -6.42 14.69 16.39
C PRO A 180 -7.89 14.44 16.74
N ARG A 181 -8.41 13.29 16.37
CA ARG A 181 -9.76 12.89 16.81
C ARG A 181 -9.75 12.58 18.30
N PRO A 182 -10.91 12.83 18.99
CA PRO A 182 -11.09 12.34 20.35
C PRO A 182 -11.00 10.81 20.38
N GLY A 183 -10.42 10.27 21.47
CA GLY A 183 -10.34 8.81 21.68
C GLY A 183 -9.04 8.18 21.17
N LYS A 184 -9.12 6.94 20.73
CA LYS A 184 -7.94 6.20 20.21
C LYS A 184 -7.53 6.73 18.84
N PRO A 185 -6.22 6.90 18.58
CA PRO A 185 -5.75 7.18 17.22
C PRO A 185 -6.22 6.09 16.25
N ALA A 186 -6.77 6.51 15.13
CA ALA A 186 -7.41 5.60 14.17
C ALA A 186 -7.05 5.96 12.73
N ILE A 187 -7.05 4.94 11.86
CA ILE A 187 -7.25 5.17 10.44
C ILE A 187 -8.74 5.43 10.21
N CYS A 188 -9.04 6.53 9.55
CA CYS A 188 -10.39 7.03 9.40
C CYS A 188 -10.77 7.11 7.94
N ILE A 189 -11.72 6.29 7.55
CA ILE A 189 -12.27 6.20 6.20
C ILE A 189 -13.61 6.95 6.20
N ASN A 190 -13.70 8.00 5.42
CA ASN A 190 -14.93 8.75 5.21
C ASN A 190 -15.34 8.61 3.76
N ILE A 191 -16.55 8.15 3.54
CA ILE A 191 -17.13 7.91 2.22
C ILE A 191 -18.26 8.92 2.02
N ASN A 192 -18.19 9.68 0.93
CA ASN A 192 -19.33 10.44 0.43
C ASN A 192 -19.88 9.67 -0.78
N PRO A 193 -21.03 8.97 -0.63
CA PRO A 193 -21.51 8.04 -1.64
C PRO A 193 -21.76 8.71 -3.00
N GLY A 194 -21.13 8.17 -4.03
CA GLY A 194 -21.21 8.69 -5.40
C GLY A 194 -20.31 9.91 -5.69
N ILE A 195 -19.55 10.40 -4.70
CA ILE A 195 -18.63 11.53 -4.81
C ILE A 195 -17.17 11.08 -4.69
N GLY A 196 -16.85 10.33 -3.63
CA GLY A 196 -15.51 9.81 -3.37
C GLY A 196 -15.23 9.59 -1.90
N GLU A 197 -13.94 9.40 -1.57
CA GLU A 197 -13.49 9.04 -0.24
C GLU A 197 -12.42 10.02 0.29
N PHE A 198 -12.38 10.14 1.60
CA PHE A 198 -11.33 10.82 2.36
C PHE A 198 -10.83 9.88 3.45
N VAL A 199 -9.53 9.57 3.43
CA VAL A 199 -8.89 8.70 4.42
C VAL A 199 -7.80 9.49 5.14
N SER A 200 -7.77 9.44 6.48
CA SER A 200 -6.73 10.09 7.27
C SER A 200 -6.22 9.21 8.41
N PHE A 201 -4.95 9.39 8.77
CA PHE A 201 -4.28 8.70 9.87
C PHE A 201 -3.00 9.45 10.26
N PRO A 202 -2.54 9.29 11.52
CA PRO A 202 -1.29 9.89 11.97
C PRO A 202 -0.07 9.19 11.35
N GLY A 203 1.00 9.94 11.09
CA GLY A 203 2.26 9.44 10.56
C GLY A 203 3.47 10.22 11.05
N LEU A 204 4.64 9.74 10.64
CA LEU A 204 5.93 10.39 10.87
C LEU A 204 6.53 10.83 9.54
N THR A 205 6.91 12.10 9.44
CA THR A 205 7.61 12.67 8.30
C THR A 205 8.93 13.33 8.72
N LEU A 206 9.61 14.01 7.80
CA LEU A 206 10.95 14.58 7.98
C LEU A 206 11.08 15.53 9.18
N ASP A 207 10.05 16.29 9.49
CA ASP A 207 10.02 17.26 10.59
C ASP A 207 9.26 16.77 11.83
N GLY A 208 8.84 15.49 11.86
CA GLY A 208 8.21 14.87 13.01
C GLY A 208 6.81 14.33 12.77
N PRO A 209 5.99 14.19 13.83
CA PRO A 209 4.62 13.72 13.71
C PRO A 209 3.72 14.64 12.88
N CYS A 210 2.90 14.05 12.02
CA CYS A 210 1.94 14.75 11.18
C CYS A 210 0.65 13.97 11.02
N GLU A 211 -0.36 14.56 10.37
CA GLU A 211 -1.49 13.83 9.82
C GLU A 211 -1.26 13.62 8.32
N ILE A 212 -1.55 12.43 7.84
CA ILE A 212 -1.51 12.07 6.43
C ILE A 212 -2.94 11.82 5.98
N PHE A 213 -3.34 12.41 4.86
CA PHE A 213 -4.63 12.09 4.28
C PHE A 213 -4.57 11.88 2.78
N THR A 214 -5.51 11.09 2.28
CA THR A 214 -5.77 10.88 0.87
C THR A 214 -7.20 11.30 0.53
N ILE A 215 -7.35 11.96 -0.61
CA ILE A 215 -8.63 12.20 -1.28
C ILE A 215 -8.66 11.28 -2.50
N GLU A 216 -9.69 10.44 -2.56
CA GLU A 216 -9.91 9.48 -3.64
C GLU A 216 -11.16 9.91 -4.41
N ALA A 217 -10.97 10.68 -5.47
CA ALA A 217 -12.07 11.21 -6.28
C ALA A 217 -12.51 10.21 -7.35
N ILE A 218 -13.83 10.11 -7.58
CA ILE A 218 -14.34 9.39 -8.75
C ILE A 218 -13.95 10.16 -10.03
N PRO A 219 -13.32 9.51 -11.04
CA PRO A 219 -12.92 10.18 -12.26
C PRO A 219 -14.09 10.91 -12.96
N GLY A 220 -13.89 12.18 -13.28
CA GLY A 220 -14.91 13.06 -13.85
C GLY A 220 -15.99 13.53 -12.88
N GLY A 221 -15.91 13.13 -11.60
CA GLY A 221 -16.78 13.61 -10.52
C GLY A 221 -16.38 14.98 -9.97
N PRO A 222 -17.14 15.53 -9.00
CA PRO A 222 -16.93 16.89 -8.51
C PRO A 222 -15.63 17.08 -7.74
N MET A 223 -15.00 16.00 -7.24
CA MET A 223 -13.70 16.05 -6.59
C MET A 223 -12.52 15.85 -7.55
N ASP A 224 -12.75 15.46 -8.82
CA ASP A 224 -11.71 15.39 -9.86
C ASP A 224 -11.43 16.77 -10.45
N CYS A 225 -10.83 17.65 -9.67
CA CYS A 225 -10.64 19.09 -10.00
C CYS A 225 -9.17 19.55 -9.87
N TRP A 226 -8.23 18.69 -10.25
CA TRP A 226 -6.79 18.87 -10.03
C TRP A 226 -6.04 19.47 -11.23
N ASP A 227 -6.71 19.74 -12.35
CA ASP A 227 -6.07 20.11 -13.62
C ASP A 227 -5.32 21.46 -13.55
N GLU A 228 -5.77 22.38 -12.71
CA GLU A 228 -5.17 23.72 -12.55
C GLU A 228 -4.11 23.77 -11.42
N VAL A 229 -3.93 22.70 -10.66
CA VAL A 229 -2.96 22.64 -9.57
C VAL A 229 -1.52 22.55 -10.12
N ARG A 230 -0.69 23.54 -9.79
CA ARG A 230 0.70 23.64 -10.25
C ARG A 230 1.71 23.55 -9.11
N THR A 231 1.37 24.02 -7.93
CA THR A 231 2.24 24.05 -6.77
C THR A 231 1.70 23.18 -5.63
N ALA A 232 2.52 22.90 -4.62
CA ALA A 232 2.08 22.21 -3.42
C ALA A 232 1.04 23.06 -2.63
N GLN A 233 1.15 24.37 -2.69
CA GLN A 233 0.17 25.26 -2.06
C GLN A 233 -1.18 25.25 -2.79
N ASP A 234 -1.21 25.20 -4.14
CA ASP A 234 -2.45 25.00 -4.88
C ASP A 234 -3.09 23.67 -4.51
N HIS A 235 -2.27 22.61 -4.39
CA HIS A 235 -2.73 21.28 -3.98
C HIS A 235 -3.40 21.33 -2.59
N LEU A 236 -2.74 21.99 -1.62
CA LEU A 236 -3.28 22.15 -0.28
C LEU A 236 -4.60 22.93 -0.27
N ALA A 237 -4.65 24.03 -1.01
CA ALA A 237 -5.85 24.86 -1.12
C ALA A 237 -7.04 24.07 -1.71
N VAL A 238 -6.80 23.28 -2.75
CA VAL A 238 -7.83 22.39 -3.32
C VAL A 238 -8.24 21.32 -2.32
N SER A 239 -7.28 20.69 -1.64
CA SER A 239 -7.56 19.67 -0.61
C SER A 239 -8.43 20.23 0.52
N GLU A 240 -8.08 21.42 1.05
CA GLU A 240 -8.86 22.07 2.12
C GLU A 240 -10.28 22.43 1.66
N ARG A 241 -10.43 22.94 0.44
CA ARG A 241 -11.73 23.21 -0.15
C ARG A 241 -12.57 21.94 -0.27
N LEU A 242 -12.01 20.85 -0.81
CA LEU A 242 -12.71 19.56 -0.95
C LEU A 242 -13.15 18.97 0.40
N LEU A 243 -12.34 19.14 1.45
CA LEU A 243 -12.75 18.73 2.79
C LEU A 243 -13.97 19.55 3.25
N ARG A 244 -13.96 20.86 3.07
CA ARG A 244 -15.07 21.73 3.48
C ARG A 244 -16.36 21.46 2.68
N ASP A 245 -16.21 21.19 1.38
CA ASP A 245 -17.35 21.01 0.48
C ASP A 245 -18.00 19.61 0.61
N PHE A 246 -17.20 18.55 0.87
CA PHE A 246 -17.66 17.18 0.78
C PHE A 246 -17.50 16.35 2.06
N PHE A 247 -16.70 16.81 3.02
CA PHE A 247 -16.41 16.11 4.28
C PHE A 247 -16.46 17.07 5.48
N PRO A 248 -17.61 17.73 5.73
CA PRO A 248 -17.71 18.81 6.73
C PRO A 248 -17.32 18.36 8.13
N ILE A 249 -17.62 17.13 8.52
CA ILE A 249 -17.22 16.54 9.82
C ILE A 249 -15.70 16.49 9.98
N GLU A 250 -14.97 16.21 8.89
CA GLU A 250 -13.51 16.21 8.90
C GLU A 250 -12.96 17.64 8.84
N ALA A 251 -13.63 18.52 8.09
CA ALA A 251 -13.23 19.92 7.99
C ALA A 251 -13.26 20.66 9.34
N GLU A 252 -14.08 20.22 10.29
CA GLU A 252 -14.09 20.77 11.67
C GLU A 252 -12.76 20.53 12.42
N ARG A 253 -11.95 19.59 11.97
CA ARG A 253 -10.62 19.31 12.53
C ARG A 253 -9.55 20.30 12.07
N ILE A 254 -9.83 21.13 11.06
CA ILE A 254 -8.88 22.13 10.53
C ILE A 254 -8.78 23.29 11.54
N GLU A 255 -7.59 23.52 12.08
CA GLU A 255 -7.31 24.62 13.02
C GLU A 255 -6.94 25.88 12.24
N GLY A 256 -7.98 26.64 11.84
CA GLY A 256 -7.82 27.82 11.01
C GLY A 256 -7.63 27.47 9.52
N HIS A 257 -6.44 27.01 9.16
CA HIS A 257 -6.08 26.50 7.83
C HIS A 257 -5.08 25.35 7.96
N LEU A 258 -5.04 24.47 6.97
CA LEU A 258 -4.04 23.41 6.89
C LEU A 258 -2.66 23.99 6.56
N GLU A 259 -1.62 23.30 7.01
CA GLU A 259 -0.23 23.64 6.74
C GLU A 259 0.50 22.38 6.24
N LEU A 260 1.20 22.48 5.11
CA LEU A 260 2.03 21.38 4.61
C LEU A 260 3.20 21.13 5.56
N THR A 261 3.61 19.88 5.72
CA THR A 261 4.85 19.57 6.45
C THR A 261 6.09 20.09 5.71
N ASP A 262 6.06 20.12 4.40
CA ASP A 262 7.08 20.70 3.52
C ASP A 262 6.54 20.88 2.09
N ASP A 263 7.29 21.60 1.22
CA ASP A 263 6.88 21.87 -0.17
C ASP A 263 6.82 20.61 -1.08
N LYS A 264 7.22 19.46 -0.59
CA LYS A 264 7.21 18.17 -1.32
C LYS A 264 6.27 17.14 -0.68
N ALA A 265 5.45 17.58 0.25
CA ALA A 265 4.53 16.77 1.05
C ALA A 265 3.21 16.43 0.31
N VAL A 266 3.21 16.46 -1.03
CA VAL A 266 2.04 16.20 -1.85
C VAL A 266 2.33 15.19 -2.96
N LEU A 267 1.33 14.37 -3.27
CA LEU A 267 1.37 13.42 -4.38
C LEU A 267 0.01 13.36 -5.06
N ARG A 268 0.00 13.27 -6.38
CA ARG A 268 -1.22 13.03 -7.17
C ARG A 268 -0.98 11.93 -8.17
N GLY A 269 -2.03 11.18 -8.46
CA GLY A 269 -1.93 10.12 -9.44
C GLY A 269 -3.24 9.45 -9.78
N ARG A 270 -3.16 8.55 -10.73
CA ARG A 270 -4.23 7.64 -11.14
C ARG A 270 -3.60 6.28 -11.30
N ILE A 271 -4.17 5.27 -10.67
CA ILE A 271 -3.66 3.90 -10.71
C ILE A 271 -4.74 2.99 -11.28
N THR A 272 -4.38 2.17 -12.26
CA THR A 272 -5.23 1.07 -12.72
C THR A 272 -4.80 -0.18 -11.98
N PRO A 273 -5.63 -0.74 -11.09
CA PRO A 273 -5.31 -2.01 -10.43
C PRO A 273 -4.99 -3.08 -11.45
N THR A 274 -3.83 -3.70 -11.32
CA THR A 274 -3.32 -4.62 -12.35
C THR A 274 -2.51 -5.74 -11.74
N THR A 275 -2.85 -6.98 -12.05
CA THR A 275 -2.02 -8.17 -11.83
C THR A 275 -1.38 -8.57 -13.15
N ARG A 276 -0.10 -8.94 -13.11
CA ARG A 276 0.69 -9.34 -14.28
C ARG A 276 1.25 -10.74 -14.11
N HIS A 277 1.67 -11.35 -15.21
CA HIS A 277 2.46 -12.58 -15.15
C HIS A 277 3.82 -12.29 -14.52
N PRO A 278 4.31 -13.14 -13.60
CA PRO A 278 5.49 -12.82 -12.80
C PRO A 278 6.82 -12.98 -13.52
N VAL A 279 6.85 -13.66 -14.66
CA VAL A 279 8.07 -13.99 -15.40
C VAL A 279 8.06 -13.26 -16.74
N ALA A 280 9.10 -12.51 -16.98
CA ALA A 280 9.38 -11.88 -18.28
C ALA A 280 10.62 -12.50 -18.91
N THR A 281 10.62 -12.65 -20.24
CA THR A 281 11.78 -13.13 -21.00
C THR A 281 12.46 -11.91 -21.65
N LEU A 282 13.74 -11.74 -21.37
CA LEU A 282 14.56 -10.70 -21.96
C LEU A 282 14.93 -11.05 -23.41
N PRO A 283 15.41 -10.09 -24.23
CA PRO A 283 15.83 -10.35 -25.61
C PRO A 283 16.87 -11.45 -25.78
N SER A 284 17.75 -11.65 -24.80
CA SER A 284 18.74 -12.75 -24.77
C SER A 284 18.13 -14.12 -24.48
N GLY A 285 16.87 -14.19 -24.08
CA GLY A 285 16.24 -15.40 -23.56
C GLY A 285 16.40 -15.59 -22.05
N ALA A 286 17.12 -14.72 -21.35
CA ALA A 286 17.23 -14.75 -19.89
C ALA A 286 15.89 -14.36 -19.25
N LEU A 287 15.67 -14.79 -18.01
CA LEU A 287 14.45 -14.55 -17.28
C LEU A 287 14.59 -13.39 -16.29
N ALA A 288 13.53 -12.59 -16.15
CA ALA A 288 13.36 -11.63 -15.08
C ALA A 288 12.12 -11.99 -14.25
N PHE A 289 12.25 -11.93 -12.92
CA PHE A 289 11.20 -12.27 -11.97
C PHE A 289 10.64 -11.01 -11.32
N GLY A 290 9.37 -10.72 -11.54
CA GLY A 290 8.69 -9.53 -11.00
C GLY A 290 8.23 -9.73 -9.56
N ILE A 291 8.34 -8.67 -8.75
CA ILE A 291 7.90 -8.63 -7.35
C ILE A 291 7.04 -7.38 -7.08
N ALA A 292 6.09 -7.49 -6.17
CA ALA A 292 5.25 -6.38 -5.68
C ALA A 292 4.59 -5.59 -6.84
N ASP A 293 4.74 -4.28 -6.91
CA ASP A 293 4.09 -3.43 -7.92
C ASP A 293 4.50 -3.76 -9.37
N ALA A 294 5.60 -4.48 -9.60
CA ALA A 294 5.93 -4.98 -10.92
C ALA A 294 4.89 -5.99 -11.42
N VAL A 295 4.26 -6.73 -10.52
CA VAL A 295 3.32 -7.83 -10.85
C VAL A 295 1.94 -7.70 -10.22
N CYS A 296 1.79 -6.93 -9.14
CA CYS A 296 0.51 -6.77 -8.43
C CYS A 296 0.36 -5.34 -7.90
N VAL A 297 -0.25 -4.47 -8.71
CA VAL A 297 -0.54 -3.08 -8.36
C VAL A 297 -1.95 -2.99 -7.84
N ASN A 298 -2.11 -2.49 -6.61
CA ASN A 298 -3.41 -2.21 -6.01
C ASN A 298 -3.73 -0.71 -6.09
N ASP A 299 -5.02 -0.38 -6.12
CA ASP A 299 -5.47 0.98 -5.85
C ASP A 299 -5.17 1.34 -4.39
N PRO A 300 -4.77 2.59 -4.07
CA PRO A 300 -4.42 2.98 -2.70
C PRO A 300 -5.58 3.04 -1.72
N ILE A 301 -6.83 3.00 -2.17
CA ILE A 301 -8.06 3.21 -1.38
C ILE A 301 -8.12 2.40 -0.06
N THR A 302 -7.53 1.23 -0.02
CA THR A 302 -7.48 0.38 1.19
C THR A 302 -6.13 0.41 1.91
N GLY A 303 -5.17 1.21 1.44
CA GLY A 303 -3.82 1.28 2.01
C GLY A 303 -2.99 -0.01 1.89
N GLN A 304 -3.37 -0.93 0.98
CA GLN A 304 -2.77 -2.25 0.91
C GLN A 304 -1.46 -2.33 0.11
N GLY A 305 -1.11 -1.35 -0.72
CA GLY A 305 0.04 -1.43 -1.62
C GLY A 305 1.35 -1.82 -0.93
N SER A 306 1.77 -1.06 0.08
CA SER A 306 3.00 -1.33 0.84
C SER A 306 2.92 -2.62 1.68
N ASN A 307 1.75 -2.92 2.24
CA ASN A 307 1.51 -4.16 2.99
C ASN A 307 1.63 -5.38 2.10
N ASN A 308 1.02 -5.33 0.91
CA ASN A 308 1.09 -6.40 -0.07
C ASN A 308 2.51 -6.57 -0.63
N ALA A 309 3.25 -5.46 -0.80
CA ALA A 309 4.66 -5.49 -1.18
C ALA A 309 5.54 -6.19 -0.12
N ALA A 310 5.32 -5.94 1.18
CA ALA A 310 6.01 -6.61 2.27
C ALA A 310 5.69 -8.11 2.31
N LYS A 311 4.41 -8.49 2.16
CA LYS A 311 3.96 -9.89 2.09
C LYS A 311 4.57 -10.62 0.88
N CYS A 312 4.63 -9.97 -0.27
CA CYS A 312 5.28 -10.51 -1.47
C CYS A 312 6.78 -10.74 -1.22
N ALA A 313 7.48 -9.75 -0.65
CA ALA A 313 8.90 -9.85 -0.32
C ALA A 313 9.17 -11.00 0.67
N LYS A 314 8.33 -11.19 1.68
CA LYS A 314 8.46 -12.29 2.66
C LYS A 314 8.31 -13.65 2.00
N VAL A 315 7.27 -13.86 1.17
CA VAL A 315 7.07 -15.14 0.45
C VAL A 315 8.25 -15.43 -0.48
N TYR A 316 8.73 -14.43 -1.20
CA TYR A 316 9.88 -14.60 -2.10
C TYR A 316 11.17 -14.87 -1.34
N LEU A 317 11.38 -14.18 -0.21
CA LEU A 317 12.53 -14.44 0.67
C LEU A 317 12.54 -15.89 1.14
N ASP A 318 11.43 -16.36 1.70
CA ASP A 318 11.34 -17.72 2.21
C ASP A 318 11.53 -18.78 1.10
N ALA A 319 10.95 -18.53 -0.07
CA ALA A 319 11.11 -19.42 -1.22
C ALA A 319 12.55 -19.46 -1.75
N ILE A 320 13.26 -18.32 -1.81
CA ILE A 320 14.66 -18.27 -2.24
C ILE A 320 15.58 -18.95 -1.23
N LEU A 321 15.38 -18.67 0.08
CA LEU A 321 16.19 -19.28 1.14
C LEU A 321 16.03 -20.81 1.23
N ALA A 322 14.87 -21.33 0.85
CA ALA A 322 14.59 -22.77 0.84
C ALA A 322 14.96 -23.48 -0.48
N HIS A 323 15.48 -22.73 -1.49
CA HIS A 323 15.69 -23.28 -2.82
C HIS A 323 17.15 -23.65 -3.08
N ASP A 324 17.39 -24.90 -3.49
CA ASP A 324 18.73 -25.44 -3.83
C ASP A 324 18.90 -25.69 -5.35
N GLY A 325 17.86 -25.39 -6.15
CA GLY A 325 17.85 -25.65 -7.60
C GLY A 325 18.11 -24.41 -8.46
N PRO A 326 17.96 -24.54 -9.77
CA PRO A 326 18.01 -23.41 -10.69
C PRO A 326 16.75 -22.53 -10.53
N PHE A 327 16.89 -21.23 -10.63
CA PHE A 327 15.78 -20.27 -10.65
C PHE A 327 15.13 -20.21 -12.04
N ASP A 328 14.46 -21.29 -12.42
CA ASP A 328 13.78 -21.39 -13.71
C ASP A 328 12.35 -20.80 -13.70
N ALA A 329 11.74 -20.73 -14.88
CA ALA A 329 10.39 -20.19 -15.03
C ALA A 329 9.34 -20.99 -14.23
N GLN A 330 9.51 -22.30 -14.07
CA GLN A 330 8.60 -23.13 -13.31
C GLN A 330 8.63 -22.77 -11.82
N TRP A 331 9.83 -22.65 -11.26
CA TRP A 331 10.02 -22.24 -9.87
C TRP A 331 9.50 -20.81 -9.62
N MET A 332 9.82 -19.87 -10.52
CA MET A 332 9.33 -18.47 -10.41
C MET A 332 7.81 -18.39 -10.40
N ASN A 333 7.14 -19.12 -11.31
CA ASN A 333 5.69 -19.17 -11.35
C ASN A 333 5.10 -19.81 -10.09
N ALA A 334 5.68 -20.92 -9.60
CA ALA A 334 5.21 -21.57 -8.38
C ALA A 334 5.37 -20.67 -7.15
N THR A 335 6.46 -19.94 -7.04
CA THR A 335 6.68 -18.94 -5.98
C THR A 335 5.64 -17.83 -6.03
N PHE A 336 5.34 -17.31 -7.23
CA PHE A 336 4.29 -16.30 -7.38
C PHE A 336 2.90 -16.85 -7.04
N GLU A 337 2.56 -18.07 -7.42
CA GLU A 337 1.26 -18.66 -7.05
C GLU A 337 1.13 -18.85 -5.54
N THR A 338 2.21 -19.16 -4.83
CA THR A 338 2.23 -19.18 -3.35
C THR A 338 1.92 -17.80 -2.76
N TYR A 339 2.48 -16.73 -3.32
CA TYR A 339 2.12 -15.36 -2.94
C TYR A 339 0.67 -15.04 -3.34
N TRP A 340 0.22 -15.43 -4.54
CA TRP A 340 -1.12 -15.17 -5.05
C TRP A 340 -2.23 -15.82 -4.20
N ASP A 341 -1.98 -16.97 -3.60
CA ASP A 341 -2.93 -17.64 -2.70
C ASP A 341 -3.38 -16.74 -1.53
N TYR A 342 -2.54 -15.79 -1.15
CA TYR A 342 -2.89 -14.73 -0.20
C TYR A 342 -3.29 -13.43 -0.89
N ALA A 343 -2.50 -12.97 -1.85
CA ALA A 343 -2.64 -11.66 -2.48
C ALA A 343 -3.99 -11.47 -3.18
N ARG A 344 -4.63 -12.54 -3.66
CA ARG A 344 -5.97 -12.47 -4.25
C ARG A 344 -6.99 -11.85 -3.28
N TYR A 345 -6.91 -12.14 -1.99
CA TYR A 345 -7.80 -11.53 -1.00
C TYR A 345 -7.53 -10.03 -0.82
N VAL A 346 -6.28 -9.61 -0.91
CA VAL A 346 -5.90 -8.19 -0.91
C VAL A 346 -6.45 -7.48 -2.15
N VAL A 347 -6.31 -8.11 -3.31
CA VAL A 347 -6.80 -7.59 -4.60
C VAL A 347 -8.33 -7.51 -4.61
N ASP A 348 -9.01 -8.57 -4.17
CA ASP A 348 -10.47 -8.61 -4.12
C ASP A 348 -11.01 -7.57 -3.10
N TYR A 349 -10.42 -7.49 -1.91
CA TYR A 349 -10.75 -6.51 -0.88
C TYR A 349 -10.66 -5.07 -1.43
N THR A 350 -9.56 -4.76 -2.11
CA THR A 350 -9.35 -3.44 -2.71
C THR A 350 -10.33 -3.20 -3.87
N ASN A 351 -10.46 -4.14 -4.79
CA ASN A 351 -11.31 -3.97 -5.98
C ASN A 351 -12.80 -3.83 -5.64
N MET A 352 -13.27 -4.51 -4.61
CA MET A 352 -14.66 -4.40 -4.16
C MET A 352 -14.99 -3.01 -3.58
N THR A 353 -14.01 -2.33 -2.99
CA THR A 353 -14.22 -0.95 -2.47
C THR A 353 -14.25 0.11 -3.58
N LEU A 354 -13.78 -0.20 -4.78
CA LEU A 354 -13.78 0.71 -5.94
C LEU A 354 -15.13 0.77 -6.68
N THR A 355 -16.06 -0.10 -6.34
CA THR A 355 -17.41 -0.19 -6.92
C THR A 355 -18.46 0.03 -5.84
N PRO A 356 -19.70 0.38 -6.20
CA PRO A 356 -20.78 0.42 -5.22
C PRO A 356 -20.88 -0.90 -4.45
N PRO A 357 -20.94 -0.88 -3.12
CA PRO A 357 -20.93 -2.09 -2.32
C PRO A 357 -22.16 -2.96 -2.62
N PRO A 358 -21.99 -4.27 -2.85
CA PRO A 358 -23.10 -5.17 -3.06
C PRO A 358 -23.96 -5.29 -1.79
N PRO A 359 -25.23 -5.76 -1.89
CA PRO A 359 -26.17 -5.79 -0.78
C PRO A 359 -25.65 -6.49 0.48
N HIS A 360 -24.96 -7.61 0.37
CA HIS A 360 -24.40 -8.35 1.50
C HIS A 360 -23.31 -7.54 2.23
N MET A 361 -22.46 -6.79 1.52
CA MET A 361 -21.49 -5.90 2.15
C MET A 361 -22.18 -4.79 2.94
N MET A 362 -23.24 -4.20 2.37
CA MET A 362 -24.02 -3.18 3.11
C MET A 362 -24.66 -3.75 4.37
N GLN A 363 -25.13 -4.98 4.35
CA GLN A 363 -25.67 -5.67 5.54
C GLN A 363 -24.57 -5.87 6.60
N ILE A 364 -23.37 -6.32 6.21
CA ILE A 364 -22.21 -6.49 7.10
C ILE A 364 -21.82 -5.15 7.72
N LEU A 365 -21.64 -4.11 6.90
CA LEU A 365 -21.26 -2.77 7.35
C LEU A 365 -22.30 -2.18 8.33
N LYS A 366 -23.58 -2.40 8.03
CA LYS A 366 -24.70 -1.96 8.90
C LYS A 366 -24.75 -2.74 10.22
N ALA A 367 -24.51 -4.04 10.19
CA ALA A 367 -24.42 -4.85 11.41
C ALA A 367 -23.26 -4.41 12.31
N ALA A 368 -22.12 -3.99 11.73
CA ALA A 368 -20.97 -3.51 12.47
C ALA A 368 -21.24 -2.22 13.27
N GLU A 369 -22.29 -1.45 12.98
CA GLU A 369 -22.68 -0.27 13.77
C GLU A 369 -23.09 -0.62 15.20
N THR A 370 -23.69 -1.78 15.41
CA THR A 370 -24.24 -2.21 16.70
C THR A 370 -23.55 -3.44 17.27
N ASP A 371 -22.70 -4.11 16.50
CA ASP A 371 -21.92 -5.27 16.93
C ASP A 371 -20.43 -4.91 17.05
N PRO A 372 -19.92 -4.65 18.28
CA PRO A 372 -18.50 -4.28 18.47
C PRO A 372 -17.53 -5.39 18.07
N THR A 373 -17.95 -6.67 18.12
CA THR A 373 -17.11 -7.79 17.71
C THR A 373 -16.96 -7.80 16.18
N LEU A 374 -18.05 -7.56 15.46
CA LEU A 374 -18.00 -7.43 14.00
C LEU A 374 -17.18 -6.19 13.58
N ALA A 375 -17.37 -5.05 14.23
CA ALA A 375 -16.58 -3.85 14.01
C ALA A 375 -15.07 -4.12 14.21
N ARG A 376 -14.70 -4.91 15.24
CA ARG A 376 -13.31 -5.35 15.46
C ARG A 376 -12.81 -6.25 14.34
N LEU A 377 -13.58 -7.21 13.85
CA LEU A 377 -13.22 -8.04 12.70
C LEU A 377 -12.98 -7.18 11.46
N MET A 378 -13.87 -6.22 11.19
CA MET A 378 -13.71 -5.26 10.09
C MET A 378 -12.45 -4.39 10.24
N ALA A 379 -12.12 -3.92 11.44
CA ALA A 379 -10.90 -3.17 11.69
C ALA A 379 -9.63 -4.01 11.43
N ASN A 380 -9.65 -5.29 11.77
CA ASN A 380 -8.51 -6.20 11.57
C ASN A 380 -8.39 -6.73 10.14
N SER A 381 -9.43 -6.57 9.29
CA SER A 381 -9.34 -6.91 7.86
C SER A 381 -8.32 -6.06 7.10
N PHE A 382 -7.97 -4.88 7.57
CA PHE A 382 -6.86 -4.09 7.01
C PHE A 382 -5.50 -4.78 7.19
N ASN A 383 -5.30 -5.46 8.32
CA ASN A 383 -4.11 -6.26 8.57
C ASN A 383 -4.13 -7.57 7.77
N ASP A 384 -5.26 -8.27 7.78
CA ASP A 384 -5.44 -9.54 7.10
C ASP A 384 -6.78 -9.65 6.36
N PRO A 385 -6.87 -9.22 5.08
CA PRO A 385 -8.07 -9.37 4.29
C PRO A 385 -8.55 -10.82 4.09
N LYS A 386 -7.67 -11.80 4.24
CA LYS A 386 -8.02 -13.22 4.18
C LYS A 386 -8.83 -13.68 5.39
N ALA A 387 -8.62 -13.08 6.55
CA ALA A 387 -9.31 -13.47 7.80
C ALA A 387 -10.83 -13.24 7.75
N ILE A 388 -11.33 -12.40 6.86
CA ILE A 388 -12.76 -12.15 6.67
C ILE A 388 -13.39 -12.99 5.55
N ALA A 389 -12.62 -13.90 4.95
CA ALA A 389 -13.15 -14.86 4.00
C ALA A 389 -13.79 -16.07 4.73
N PRO A 390 -14.82 -16.69 4.13
CA PRO A 390 -15.43 -16.30 2.86
C PRO A 390 -16.55 -15.25 3.00
N TRP A 391 -17.05 -15.00 4.21
CA TRP A 391 -18.28 -14.25 4.48
C TRP A 391 -18.29 -12.80 3.97
N TYR A 392 -17.14 -12.16 3.81
CA TYR A 392 -17.08 -10.81 3.26
C TYR A 392 -17.23 -10.79 1.73
N TYR A 393 -16.78 -11.86 1.06
CA TYR A 393 -16.67 -11.94 -0.40
C TYR A 393 -17.83 -12.68 -1.06
N ASP A 394 -18.50 -13.57 -0.33
CA ASP A 394 -19.58 -14.42 -0.84
C ASP A 394 -20.93 -14.09 -0.15
N PRO A 395 -21.99 -13.77 -0.92
CA PRO A 395 -23.27 -13.38 -0.33
C PRO A 395 -23.95 -14.48 0.48
N VAL A 396 -23.78 -15.76 0.11
CA VAL A 396 -24.38 -16.89 0.83
C VAL A 396 -23.68 -17.08 2.18
N GLU A 397 -22.36 -16.97 2.19
CA GLU A 397 -21.56 -17.06 3.41
C GLU A 397 -21.79 -15.83 4.31
N ALA A 398 -22.04 -14.65 3.74
CA ALA A 398 -22.42 -13.45 4.49
C ALA A 398 -23.76 -13.64 5.23
N ASP A 399 -24.78 -14.15 4.54
CA ASP A 399 -26.10 -14.41 5.14
C ASP A 399 -26.01 -15.44 6.27
N ARG A 400 -25.23 -16.52 6.08
CA ARG A 400 -24.97 -17.51 7.12
C ARG A 400 -24.28 -16.90 8.33
N PHE A 401 -23.20 -16.18 8.12
CA PHE A 401 -22.40 -15.53 9.15
C PHE A 401 -23.24 -14.54 10.00
N LEU A 402 -24.04 -13.68 9.36
CA LEU A 402 -24.90 -12.73 10.05
C LEU A 402 -26.04 -13.42 10.82
N SER A 403 -26.62 -14.50 10.27
CA SER A 403 -27.68 -15.29 10.93
C SER A 403 -27.16 -15.97 12.21
N GLU A 404 -25.98 -16.57 12.17
CA GLU A 404 -25.36 -17.22 13.33
C GLU A 404 -25.08 -16.20 14.46
N ARG A 405 -24.64 -14.99 14.12
CA ARG A 405 -24.40 -13.92 15.09
C ARG A 405 -25.68 -13.39 15.74
N THR A 406 -26.75 -13.27 14.98
CA THR A 406 -28.06 -12.85 15.51
C THR A 406 -28.65 -13.87 16.49
N GLN A 407 -28.33 -15.16 16.32
CA GLN A 407 -28.79 -16.21 17.24
C GLN A 407 -27.92 -16.30 18.51
N ALA A 408 -26.69 -15.77 18.49
CA ALA A 408 -25.76 -15.80 19.62
C ALA A 408 -25.82 -14.54 20.51
N ALA A 409 -26.52 -13.48 20.07
CA ALA A 409 -26.75 -12.22 20.79
C ALA A 409 -28.06 -12.25 21.58
#